data_98c85217f4aef49dbcf24b46d33cb406
#
_entry.id   98c85217f4aef49dbcf24b46d33cb406
#
_cell.length_a   1.000
_cell.length_b   1.000
_cell.length_c   1.000
_cell.angle_alpha   90.00
_cell.angle_beta   90.00
_cell.angle_gamma   90.00
#
_symmetry.space_group_name_H-M   'P 1'
#
loop_
_entity.id
_entity.type
_entity.pdbx_description
1 polymer ?
#
loop_
_entity_poly.entity_id
_entity_poly.type
_entity_poly.pdbx_seq_one_letter_code
_entity_poly.pdbx_strand_id
1 'polypeptide(L)'
;MHKSNFETLQHYLESQIIGQHDLVKQLLIALLADGHILVEGPPGLAKTRAVKSLSDCVEGDFHRIQFTPDLLPADLTGTDIFRPETGEFTFQSGPIFNSLILADEINRAPAKVQAAMLEAMAEKQVTAGRHTYALPELFLVMATQ
;
A
#
# COMPACT_ATOMS: atom_id res chain seq x y z
N MET A 1 -14.54 -15.44 -1.83
CA MET A 1 -14.03 -15.91 -0.51
C MET A 1 -15.18 -16.59 0.21
N HIS A 2 -15.00 -17.84 0.67
CA HIS A 2 -16.03 -18.54 1.44
C HIS A 2 -16.15 -17.93 2.85
N LYS A 3 -17.36 -17.90 3.41
CA LYS A 3 -17.64 -17.35 4.75
C LYS A 3 -16.72 -17.92 5.84
N SER A 4 -16.44 -19.22 5.79
CA SER A 4 -15.53 -19.88 6.72
C SER A 4 -14.07 -19.40 6.63
N ASN A 5 -13.60 -19.06 5.43
CA ASN A 5 -12.24 -18.54 5.24
C ASN A 5 -12.11 -17.12 5.80
N PHE A 6 -13.19 -16.32 5.66
CA PHE A 6 -13.24 -14.97 6.19
C PHE A 6 -13.22 -14.96 7.74
N GLU A 7 -14.02 -15.80 8.36
CA GLU A 7 -14.05 -15.94 9.83
C GLU A 7 -12.68 -16.40 10.36
N THR A 8 -12.03 -17.33 9.66
CA THR A 8 -10.68 -17.78 10.01
C THR A 8 -9.66 -16.66 9.92
N LEU A 9 -9.71 -15.86 8.85
CA LEU A 9 -8.84 -14.69 8.67
C LEU A 9 -9.07 -13.65 9.77
N GLN A 10 -10.32 -13.35 10.09
CA GLN A 10 -10.66 -12.43 11.15
C GLN A 10 -10.10 -12.88 12.50
N HIS A 11 -10.32 -14.12 12.89
CA HIS A 11 -9.80 -14.67 14.13
C HIS A 11 -8.26 -14.64 14.20
N TYR A 12 -7.60 -14.95 13.08
CA TYR A 12 -6.15 -14.86 13.02
C TYR A 12 -5.66 -13.43 13.25
N LEU A 13 -6.22 -12.45 12.55
CA LEU A 13 -5.85 -11.04 12.70
C LEU A 13 -6.12 -10.52 14.12
N GLU A 14 -7.25 -10.87 14.72
CA GLU A 14 -7.59 -10.51 16.10
C GLU A 14 -6.61 -11.12 17.11
N SER A 15 -6.09 -12.32 16.84
CA SER A 15 -5.06 -12.94 17.68
C SER A 15 -3.69 -12.27 17.58
N GLN A 16 -3.38 -11.66 16.43
CA GLN A 16 -2.11 -10.96 16.21
C GLN A 16 -2.13 -9.52 16.76
N ILE A 17 -3.32 -8.91 16.86
CA ILE A 17 -3.50 -7.49 17.19
C ILE A 17 -4.47 -7.37 18.35
N ILE A 18 -3.96 -7.60 19.55
CA ILE A 18 -4.76 -7.56 20.77
C ILE A 18 -5.27 -6.14 21.03
N GLY A 19 -6.58 -6.01 21.31
CA GLY A 19 -7.20 -4.75 21.68
C GLY A 19 -7.52 -3.78 20.54
N GLN A 20 -7.38 -4.20 19.27
CA GLN A 20 -7.62 -3.38 18.08
C GLN A 20 -8.71 -3.99 17.17
N HIS A 21 -9.82 -4.43 17.73
CA HIS A 21 -10.91 -5.07 16.98
C HIS A 21 -11.47 -4.18 15.87
N ASP A 22 -11.61 -2.89 16.12
CA ASP A 22 -12.13 -1.93 15.13
C ASP A 22 -11.17 -1.79 13.94
N LEU A 23 -9.88 -1.73 14.19
CA LEU A 23 -8.86 -1.67 13.12
C LEU A 23 -8.91 -2.93 12.24
N VAL A 24 -8.96 -4.11 12.85
CA VAL A 24 -9.08 -5.38 12.13
C VAL A 24 -10.35 -5.41 11.29
N LYS A 25 -11.48 -5.02 11.86
CA LYS A 25 -12.77 -4.97 11.17
C LYS A 25 -12.74 -4.02 9.97
N GLN A 26 -12.20 -2.82 10.13
CA GLN A 26 -12.08 -1.84 9.07
C GLN A 26 -11.14 -2.32 7.94
N LEU A 27 -10.05 -2.96 8.31
CA LEU A 27 -9.09 -3.54 7.35
C LEU A 27 -9.75 -4.64 6.51
N LEU A 28 -10.54 -5.51 7.12
CA LEU A 28 -11.28 -6.56 6.43
C LEU A 28 -12.40 -6.00 5.53
N ILE A 29 -13.09 -4.95 5.96
CA ILE A 29 -14.07 -4.24 5.14
C ILE A 29 -13.41 -3.64 3.91
N ALA A 30 -12.26 -2.96 4.08
CA ALA A 30 -11.51 -2.37 2.97
C ALA A 30 -11.06 -3.44 1.98
N LEU A 31 -10.58 -4.58 2.47
CA LEU A 31 -10.18 -5.71 1.63
C LEU A 31 -11.35 -6.24 0.78
N LEU A 32 -12.52 -6.45 1.39
CA LEU A 32 -13.70 -6.98 0.70
C LEU A 32 -14.34 -5.97 -0.26
N ALA A 33 -14.25 -4.69 0.07
CA ALA A 33 -14.79 -3.60 -0.75
C ALA A 33 -13.83 -3.16 -1.86
N ASP A 34 -12.66 -3.79 -1.97
CA ASP A 34 -11.59 -3.36 -2.88
C ASP A 34 -11.21 -1.88 -2.69
N GLY A 35 -11.21 -1.46 -1.44
CA GLY A 35 -10.98 -0.07 -1.03
C GLY A 35 -9.67 0.13 -0.28
N HIS A 36 -9.56 1.30 0.34
CA HIS A 36 -8.41 1.72 1.12
C HIS A 36 -8.85 2.22 2.49
N ILE A 37 -7.91 2.42 3.41
CA ILE A 37 -8.20 2.84 4.78
C ILE A 37 -7.31 4.02 5.16
N LEU A 38 -7.90 5.03 5.79
CA LEU A 38 -7.17 6.12 6.43
C LEU A 38 -7.34 6.00 7.94
N VAL A 39 -6.22 5.96 8.65
CA VAL A 39 -6.19 5.87 10.11
C VAL A 39 -5.58 7.15 10.67
N GLU A 40 -6.38 7.90 11.38
CA GLU A 40 -5.95 9.09 12.11
C GLU A 40 -5.59 8.72 13.55
N GLY A 41 -4.58 9.37 14.10
CA GLY A 41 -4.18 9.20 15.49
C GLY A 41 -2.68 8.98 15.68
N PRO A 42 -2.24 8.82 16.93
CA PRO A 42 -0.82 8.67 17.23
C PRO A 42 -0.21 7.47 16.50
N PRO A 43 1.05 7.57 16.05
CA PRO A 43 1.75 6.46 15.44
C PRO A 43 1.82 5.28 16.42
N GLY A 44 1.56 4.07 15.92
CA GLY A 44 1.57 2.87 16.74
C GLY A 44 2.00 1.63 15.96
N LEU A 45 2.71 0.72 16.64
CA LEU A 45 3.17 -0.55 16.10
C LEU A 45 1.99 -1.46 15.67
N ALA A 46 0.82 -1.28 16.25
CA ALA A 46 -0.39 -2.05 15.93
C ALA A 46 -0.81 -1.89 14.46
N LYS A 47 -0.68 -0.69 13.89
CA LYS A 47 -1.01 -0.41 12.49
C LYS A 47 -0.12 -1.20 11.54
N THR A 48 1.20 -1.15 11.73
CA THR A 48 2.17 -1.90 10.92
C THR A 48 1.94 -3.41 11.05
N ARG A 49 1.70 -3.88 12.28
CA ARG A 49 1.46 -5.30 12.55
C ARG A 49 0.18 -5.79 11.89
N ALA A 50 -0.88 -4.97 11.87
CA ALA A 50 -2.14 -5.31 11.23
C ALA A 50 -1.99 -5.58 9.73
N VAL A 51 -1.35 -4.65 9.00
CA VAL A 51 -1.16 -4.80 7.55
C VAL A 51 -0.20 -5.93 7.23
N LYS A 52 0.88 -6.07 8.01
CA LYS A 52 1.83 -7.16 7.83
C LYS A 52 1.18 -8.53 8.08
N SER A 53 0.39 -8.68 9.15
CA SER A 53 -0.32 -9.92 9.43
C SER A 53 -1.35 -10.25 8.35
N LEU A 54 -1.99 -9.24 7.76
CA LEU A 54 -2.86 -9.45 6.62
C LEU A 54 -2.07 -9.95 5.40
N SER A 55 -0.88 -9.40 5.14
CA SER A 55 -0.05 -9.83 4.01
C SER A 55 0.41 -11.29 4.12
N ASP A 56 0.59 -11.79 5.34
CA ASP A 56 0.92 -13.20 5.59
C ASP A 56 -0.24 -14.16 5.25
N CYS A 57 -1.46 -13.63 5.15
CA CYS A 57 -2.67 -14.42 4.90
C CYS A 57 -3.18 -14.33 3.46
N VAL A 58 -2.73 -13.35 2.69
CA VAL A 58 -3.14 -13.14 1.30
C VAL A 58 -1.93 -13.29 0.38
N GLU A 59 -2.20 -13.68 -0.87
CA GLU A 59 -1.14 -13.70 -1.89
C GLU A 59 -0.81 -12.29 -2.32
N GLY A 60 0.18 -11.68 -1.67
CA GLY A 60 0.60 -10.32 -1.99
C GLY A 60 1.76 -9.84 -1.13
N ASP A 61 2.57 -8.98 -1.71
CA ASP A 61 3.72 -8.39 -1.04
C ASP A 61 3.29 -7.18 -0.19
N PHE A 62 3.98 -7.00 0.93
CA PHE A 62 3.82 -5.88 1.83
C PHE A 62 4.99 -4.91 1.72
N HIS A 63 4.70 -3.61 1.70
CA HIS A 63 5.71 -2.57 1.80
C HIS A 63 5.25 -1.41 2.68
N ARG A 64 6.15 -0.90 3.50
CA ARG A 64 5.93 0.31 4.29
C ARG A 64 6.65 1.49 3.63
N ILE A 65 5.91 2.57 3.40
CA ILE A 65 6.44 3.81 2.84
C ILE A 65 6.29 4.90 3.90
N GLN A 66 7.41 5.49 4.32
CA GLN A 66 7.43 6.65 5.18
C GLN A 66 7.37 7.91 4.30
N PHE A 67 6.32 8.70 4.44
CA PHE A 67 6.18 9.94 3.67
C PHE A 67 6.90 11.08 4.37
N THR A 68 7.68 11.83 3.59
CA THR A 68 8.49 12.96 4.04
C THR A 68 8.34 14.13 3.08
N PRO A 69 8.65 15.39 3.51
CA PRO A 69 8.50 16.56 2.63
C PRO A 69 9.44 16.58 1.42
N ASP A 70 10.49 15.80 1.42
CA ASP A 70 11.50 15.70 0.35
C ASP A 70 11.26 14.53 -0.61
N LEU A 71 10.24 13.70 -0.36
CA LEU A 71 9.89 12.57 -1.21
C LEU A 71 9.49 13.04 -2.62
N LEU A 72 9.98 12.35 -3.64
CA LEU A 72 9.63 12.61 -5.04
C LEU A 72 8.63 11.57 -5.55
N PRO A 73 7.79 11.90 -6.55
CA PRO A 73 6.91 10.90 -7.17
C PRO A 73 7.64 9.65 -7.67
N ALA A 74 8.83 9.80 -8.25
CA ALA A 74 9.64 8.69 -8.72
C ALA A 74 10.11 7.73 -7.61
N ASP A 75 10.20 8.22 -6.36
CA ASP A 75 10.50 7.38 -5.20
C ASP A 75 9.37 6.38 -4.89
N LEU A 76 8.14 6.71 -5.29
CA LEU A 76 6.98 5.82 -5.19
C LEU A 76 6.81 4.95 -6.43
N THR A 77 6.77 5.59 -7.59
CA THR A 77 6.35 4.96 -8.85
C THR A 77 7.48 4.20 -9.52
N GLY A 78 8.72 4.56 -9.22
CA GLY A 78 9.88 4.06 -9.97
C GLY A 78 10.27 4.99 -11.10
N THR A 79 11.31 4.61 -11.82
CA THR A 79 11.92 5.43 -12.86
C THR A 79 12.56 4.58 -13.95
N ASP A 80 12.77 5.18 -15.11
CA ASP A 80 13.54 4.56 -16.19
C ASP A 80 15.04 4.70 -15.90
N ILE A 81 15.75 3.57 -15.94
CA ILE A 81 17.21 3.50 -15.79
C ILE A 81 17.84 3.22 -17.14
N PHE A 82 18.78 4.05 -17.54
CA PHE A 82 19.58 3.81 -18.72
C PHE A 82 20.58 2.69 -18.47
N ARG A 83 20.61 1.70 -19.37
CA ARG A 83 21.55 0.58 -19.37
C ARG A 83 22.65 0.83 -20.41
N PRO A 84 23.86 1.25 -20.02
CA PRO A 84 24.94 1.53 -20.97
C PRO A 84 25.33 0.31 -21.81
N GLU A 85 25.20 -0.90 -21.24
CA GLU A 85 25.59 -2.14 -21.92
C GLU A 85 24.71 -2.46 -23.14
N THR A 86 23.43 -2.08 -23.09
CA THR A 86 22.45 -2.33 -24.15
C THR A 86 22.03 -1.07 -24.90
N GLY A 87 22.33 0.11 -24.36
CA GLY A 87 21.86 1.39 -24.89
C GLY A 87 20.36 1.64 -24.70
N GLU A 88 19.70 0.88 -23.83
CA GLU A 88 18.26 0.90 -23.62
C GLU A 88 17.89 1.46 -22.25
N PHE A 89 16.66 1.97 -22.15
CA PHE A 89 16.02 2.32 -20.87
C PHE A 89 15.21 1.14 -20.35
N THR A 90 15.41 0.80 -19.09
CA THR A 90 14.63 -0.22 -18.39
C THR A 90 13.89 0.41 -17.23
N PHE A 91 12.57 0.22 -17.16
CA PHE A 91 11.78 0.71 -16.03
C PHE A 91 12.10 -0.10 -14.78
N GLN A 92 12.49 0.60 -13.73
CA GLN A 92 12.63 0.03 -12.39
C GLN A 92 11.43 0.46 -11.55
N SER A 93 10.57 -0.51 -11.21
CA SER A 93 9.38 -0.27 -10.40
C SER A 93 9.73 0.20 -8.99
N GLY A 94 8.95 1.16 -8.50
CA GLY A 94 9.05 1.66 -7.12
C GLY A 94 8.22 0.84 -6.14
N PRO A 95 8.24 1.23 -4.85
CA PRO A 95 7.57 0.51 -3.78
C PRO A 95 6.05 0.45 -3.90
N ILE A 96 5.42 1.31 -4.71
CA ILE A 96 3.98 1.29 -4.93
C ILE A 96 3.49 0.01 -5.64
N PHE A 97 4.39 -0.73 -6.29
CA PHE A 97 4.07 -2.00 -6.97
C PHE A 97 4.00 -3.19 -6.01
N ASN A 98 3.54 -2.97 -4.80
CA ASN A 98 3.23 -4.01 -3.82
C ASN A 98 1.72 -4.08 -3.61
N SER A 99 1.21 -5.22 -3.19
CA SER A 99 -0.23 -5.44 -2.98
C SER A 99 -0.75 -4.73 -1.73
N LEU A 100 0.01 -4.75 -0.65
CA LEU A 100 -0.37 -4.15 0.63
C LEU A 100 0.64 -3.08 1.02
N ILE A 101 0.17 -1.85 1.12
CA ILE A 101 1.01 -0.69 1.43
C ILE A 101 0.56 -0.04 2.73
N LEU A 102 1.50 0.15 3.64
CA LEU A 102 1.35 1.06 4.78
C LEU A 102 1.99 2.39 4.40
N ALA A 103 1.15 3.39 4.15
CA ALA A 103 1.57 4.76 3.83
C ALA A 103 1.61 5.59 5.11
N ASP A 104 2.77 5.64 5.77
CA ASP A 104 2.94 6.34 7.04
C ASP A 104 3.09 7.84 6.84
N GLU A 105 2.31 8.61 7.61
CA GLU A 105 2.34 10.08 7.62
C GLU A 105 2.14 10.71 6.23
N ILE A 106 1.13 10.22 5.50
CA ILE A 106 0.86 10.62 4.11
C ILE A 106 0.67 12.13 3.93
N ASN A 107 0.17 12.82 4.97
CA ASN A 107 -0.04 14.26 4.98
C ASN A 107 1.28 15.07 4.93
N ARG A 108 2.42 14.45 5.23
CA ARG A 108 3.73 15.11 5.14
C ARG A 108 4.30 15.18 3.73
N ALA A 109 3.77 14.40 2.82
CA ALA A 109 4.26 14.34 1.45
C ALA A 109 3.92 15.63 0.66
N PRO A 110 4.77 16.02 -0.30
CA PRO A 110 4.42 17.08 -1.26
C PRO A 110 3.16 16.72 -2.05
N ALA A 111 2.45 17.74 -2.54
CA ALA A 111 1.19 17.57 -3.26
C ALA A 111 1.31 16.64 -4.48
N LYS A 112 2.43 16.69 -5.20
CA LYS A 112 2.67 15.81 -6.36
C LYS A 112 2.79 14.35 -5.99
N VAL A 113 3.35 14.04 -4.83
CA VAL A 113 3.47 12.68 -4.29
C VAL A 113 2.11 12.18 -3.83
N GLN A 114 1.33 13.03 -3.14
CA GLN A 114 -0.05 12.70 -2.76
C GLN A 114 -0.92 12.44 -4.00
N ALA A 115 -0.77 13.23 -5.06
CA ALA A 115 -1.49 13.04 -6.32
C ALA A 115 -1.15 11.68 -6.97
N ALA A 116 0.11 11.28 -6.96
CA ALA A 116 0.52 9.96 -7.46
C ALA A 116 -0.11 8.80 -6.65
N MET A 117 -0.18 8.95 -5.32
CA MET A 117 -0.88 7.98 -4.47
C MET A 117 -2.37 7.92 -4.77
N LEU A 118 -3.03 9.06 -4.97
CA LEU A 118 -4.46 9.10 -5.29
C LEU A 118 -4.75 8.45 -6.65
N GLU A 119 -3.91 8.68 -7.67
CA GLU A 119 -4.01 7.98 -8.95
C GLU A 119 -3.93 6.46 -8.76
N ALA A 120 -2.91 6.00 -8.02
CA ALA A 120 -2.72 4.59 -7.74
C ALA A 120 -3.92 3.96 -7.03
N MET A 121 -4.46 4.64 -6.04
CA MET A 121 -5.59 4.16 -5.23
C MET A 121 -6.90 4.15 -6.04
N ALA A 122 -7.14 5.16 -6.87
CA ALA A 122 -8.38 5.28 -7.63
C ALA A 122 -8.39 4.41 -8.89
N GLU A 123 -7.27 4.36 -9.60
CA GLU A 123 -7.19 3.78 -10.95
C GLU A 123 -6.43 2.45 -11.00
N LYS A 124 -5.81 2.02 -9.91
CA LYS A 124 -4.91 0.85 -9.85
C LYS A 124 -3.83 0.88 -10.94
N GLN A 125 -3.32 2.05 -11.19
CA GLN A 125 -2.23 2.30 -12.14
C GLN A 125 -1.38 3.47 -11.69
N VAL A 126 -0.20 3.58 -12.26
CA VAL A 126 0.68 4.74 -12.07
C VAL A 126 1.22 5.21 -13.41
N THR A 127 1.35 6.51 -13.54
CA THR A 127 2.02 7.14 -14.68
C THR A 127 3.46 7.49 -14.29
N ALA A 128 4.43 6.93 -15.01
CA ALA A 128 5.84 7.23 -14.86
C ALA A 128 6.42 7.61 -16.22
N GLY A 129 6.88 8.85 -16.35
CA GLY A 129 7.33 9.37 -17.64
C GLY A 129 6.20 9.43 -18.66
N ARG A 130 6.34 8.69 -19.75
CA ARG A 130 5.35 8.61 -20.84
C ARG A 130 4.50 7.35 -20.83
N HIS A 131 4.70 6.48 -19.84
CA HIS A 131 4.05 5.18 -19.76
C HIS A 131 3.16 5.10 -18.55
N THR A 132 2.07 4.33 -18.70
CA THR A 132 1.18 3.95 -17.61
C THR A 132 1.37 2.47 -17.31
N TYR A 133 1.56 2.15 -16.04
CA TYR A 133 1.81 0.81 -15.54
C TYR A 133 0.68 0.38 -14.63
N ALA A 134 0.14 -0.82 -14.86
CA ALA A 134 -0.86 -1.40 -13.98
C ALA A 134 -0.24 -1.84 -12.64
N LEU A 135 -0.96 -1.61 -11.57
CA LEU A 135 -0.65 -2.13 -10.23
C LEU A 135 -1.21 -3.55 -10.06
N PRO A 136 -0.81 -4.29 -9.01
CA PRO A 136 -1.40 -5.58 -8.70
C PRO A 136 -2.93 -5.49 -8.57
N GLU A 137 -3.65 -6.55 -8.95
CA GLU A 137 -5.11 -6.63 -8.83
C GLU A 137 -5.56 -6.43 -7.38
N LEU A 138 -4.91 -7.11 -6.44
CA LEU A 138 -5.01 -6.80 -5.03
C LEU A 138 -4.09 -5.61 -4.72
N PHE A 139 -4.67 -4.46 -4.46
CA PHE A 139 -3.95 -3.25 -4.08
C PHE A 139 -4.72 -2.52 -2.98
N LEU A 140 -4.22 -2.63 -1.75
CA LEU A 140 -4.81 -2.02 -0.57
C LEU A 140 -3.78 -1.13 0.13
N VAL A 141 -4.16 0.12 0.36
CA VAL A 141 -3.36 1.09 1.10
C VAL A 141 -4.01 1.37 2.44
N MET A 142 -3.24 1.20 3.51
CA MET A 142 -3.52 1.78 4.82
C MET A 142 -2.66 3.02 5.00
N ALA A 143 -3.27 4.19 4.93
CA ALA A 143 -2.61 5.47 5.16
C ALA A 143 -2.77 5.90 6.60
N THR A 144 -1.76 6.58 7.15
CA THR A 144 -1.80 7.19 8.49
C THR A 144 -1.50 8.69 8.40
N GLN A 145 -2.07 9.43 9.33
CA GLN A 145 -1.77 10.84 9.55
C GLN A 145 -1.92 11.25 11.01
#